data_2e7014b4b33ae5c8885f285a8aabcfcf
#
_entry.id   2e7014b4b33ae5c8885f285a8aabcfcf
#
_cell.length_a   1.000
_cell.length_b   1.000
_cell.length_c   1.000
_cell.angle_alpha   90.00
_cell.angle_beta   90.00
_cell.angle_gamma   90.00
#
_symmetry.space_group_name_H-M   'P 1'
#
loop_
_entity.id
_entity.type
_entity.pdbx_description
1 polymer ?
#
loop_
_entity_poly.entity_id
_entity_poly.type
_entity_poly.pdbx_seq_one_letter_code
_entity_poly.pdbx_strand_id
1 'polypeptide(L)'
;MRIDNDIKLDYKDVLIRPKRSILESRKQVDLTREFTFNKITDYKGIPIMAANMDGVGTFKMADTLAKQSIFTCLVKTYTVASLVGYFDNDDQSPERTENVAMSIGISDADHQKFRDVYEQVGDNLRYVCIDVANGYTERFVGFVKQFRKQYKDIVIIAGNVVTGEMTEELILAGADIIKVGIGPGSVCTTRIQTGVGYPQLSAVIECADAAHGLGGYIIADGGCTCPGDVAKAFAGGADFVMLGGMLAGHDEGGGEVTTKYYNTGEQFFMSKDNTYHPVIENKQFVDFYGMSSDAANK
;
A
#
# COMPACT_ATOMS: atom_id res chain seq x y z
N MET A 1 -0.29 -29.47 16.35
CA MET A 1 -1.01 -28.54 15.45
C MET A 1 -2.35 -28.19 16.13
N ARG A 2 -2.65 -26.91 16.26
CA ARG A 2 -3.94 -26.42 16.76
C ARG A 2 -4.82 -26.08 15.56
N ILE A 3 -6.09 -26.43 15.61
CA ILE A 3 -7.09 -26.09 14.61
C ILE A 3 -8.10 -25.21 15.31
N ASP A 4 -8.27 -23.98 14.82
CA ASP A 4 -9.29 -23.06 15.29
C ASP A 4 -10.62 -23.38 14.59
N ASN A 5 -11.69 -23.47 15.37
CA ASN A 5 -13.04 -23.76 14.87
C ASN A 5 -13.81 -22.49 14.48
N ASP A 6 -13.24 -21.31 14.72
CA ASP A 6 -13.89 -20.05 14.39
C ASP A 6 -13.91 -19.83 12.87
N ILE A 7 -15.01 -19.29 12.38
CA ILE A 7 -15.15 -18.94 10.96
C ILE A 7 -14.24 -17.76 10.67
N LYS A 8 -13.31 -17.95 9.74
CA LYS A 8 -12.43 -16.90 9.22
C LYS A 8 -12.86 -16.53 7.79
N LEU A 9 -12.96 -15.23 7.50
CA LEU A 9 -13.61 -14.68 6.32
C LEU A 9 -12.67 -13.76 5.53
N ASP A 10 -12.71 -13.88 4.21
CA ASP A 10 -12.17 -12.89 3.27
C ASP A 10 -13.28 -11.89 2.85
N TYR A 11 -12.92 -10.81 2.15
CA TYR A 11 -13.90 -9.81 1.70
C TYR A 11 -15.00 -10.38 0.80
N LYS A 12 -14.70 -11.40 -0.01
CA LYS A 12 -15.66 -12.06 -0.90
C LYS A 12 -16.76 -12.83 -0.15
N ASP A 13 -16.52 -13.20 1.10
CA ASP A 13 -17.40 -14.06 1.89
C ASP A 13 -18.53 -13.28 2.60
N VAL A 14 -18.49 -11.95 2.55
CA VAL A 14 -19.42 -11.08 3.28
C VAL A 14 -19.97 -9.95 2.43
N LEU A 15 -21.10 -9.41 2.88
CA LEU A 15 -21.66 -8.15 2.41
C LEU A 15 -21.97 -7.25 3.61
N ILE A 16 -21.81 -5.94 3.41
CA ILE A 16 -22.23 -4.96 4.42
C ILE A 16 -23.74 -4.86 4.41
N ARG A 17 -24.37 -5.17 5.55
CA ARG A 17 -25.82 -5.05 5.70
C ARG A 17 -26.22 -3.57 5.72
N PRO A 18 -27.14 -3.11 4.83
CA PRO A 18 -27.55 -1.73 4.80
C PRO A 18 -28.20 -1.32 6.11
N LYS A 19 -27.95 -0.07 6.51
CA LYS A 19 -28.58 0.58 7.65
C LYS A 19 -29.31 1.85 7.20
N ARG A 20 -30.21 2.34 8.04
CA ARG A 20 -30.90 3.61 7.83
C ARG A 20 -29.87 4.75 7.71
N SER A 21 -30.03 5.60 6.71
CA SER A 21 -29.21 6.78 6.47
C SER A 21 -30.07 8.03 6.41
N ILE A 22 -29.52 9.16 6.82
CA ILE A 22 -30.11 10.49 6.66
C ILE A 22 -29.55 11.20 5.42
N LEU A 23 -28.57 10.56 4.73
CA LEU A 23 -27.96 11.13 3.54
C LEU A 23 -28.89 10.94 2.33
N GLU A 24 -29.13 11.99 1.58
CA GLU A 24 -29.93 12.01 0.37
C GLU A 24 -29.09 11.75 -0.90
N SER A 25 -27.81 12.06 -0.85
CA SER A 25 -26.89 11.92 -1.98
C SER A 25 -25.50 11.50 -1.52
N ARG A 26 -24.83 10.65 -2.32
CA ARG A 26 -23.40 10.29 -2.12
C ARG A 26 -22.47 11.52 -2.15
N LYS A 27 -22.87 12.62 -2.77
CA LYS A 27 -22.10 13.88 -2.79
C LYS A 27 -22.01 14.56 -1.43
N GLN A 28 -22.84 14.16 -0.47
CA GLN A 28 -22.81 14.67 0.91
C GLN A 28 -21.80 13.94 1.79
N VAL A 29 -21.17 12.87 1.27
CA VAL A 29 -20.19 12.09 2.03
C VAL A 29 -18.84 12.77 1.93
N ASP A 30 -18.26 13.14 3.07
CA ASP A 30 -16.86 13.52 3.20
C ASP A 30 -16.04 12.25 3.49
N LEU A 31 -15.05 11.96 2.63
CA LEU A 31 -14.15 10.82 2.76
C LEU A 31 -12.90 11.14 3.58
N THR A 32 -12.70 12.43 3.93
CA THR A 32 -11.54 12.87 4.70
C THR A 32 -11.60 12.36 6.12
N ARG A 33 -10.47 11.88 6.63
CA ARG A 33 -10.28 11.50 8.03
C ARG A 33 -9.07 12.20 8.62
N GLU A 34 -9.07 12.35 9.92
CA GLU A 34 -7.99 12.95 10.69
C GLU A 34 -7.42 11.89 11.65
N PHE A 35 -6.09 11.80 11.70
CA PHE A 35 -5.35 10.89 12.59
C PHE A 35 -4.21 11.67 13.26
N THR A 36 -3.94 11.35 14.52
CA THR A 36 -2.79 11.90 15.25
C THR A 36 -1.84 10.77 15.58
N PHE A 37 -0.63 10.80 15.01
CA PHE A 37 0.42 9.81 15.25
C PHE A 37 1.41 10.36 16.29
N ASN A 38 1.95 9.49 17.14
CA ASN A 38 2.94 9.85 18.17
C ASN A 38 2.53 11.04 19.08
N LYS A 39 1.26 11.42 19.09
CA LYS A 39 0.75 12.64 19.76
C LYS A 39 1.38 13.96 19.25
N ILE A 40 2.02 13.95 18.10
CA ILE A 40 2.77 15.09 17.55
C ILE A 40 2.42 15.32 16.08
N THR A 41 2.26 14.26 15.28
CA THR A 41 2.05 14.36 13.84
C THR A 41 0.58 14.13 13.49
N ASP A 42 -0.05 15.15 12.96
CA ASP A 42 -1.42 15.06 12.46
C ASP A 42 -1.41 14.72 10.95
N TYR A 43 -2.34 13.86 10.55
CA TYR A 43 -2.64 13.55 9.16
C TYR A 43 -4.11 13.88 8.89
N LYS A 44 -4.35 14.52 7.75
CA LYS A 44 -5.70 14.80 7.26
C LYS A 44 -5.78 14.47 5.77
N GLY A 45 -6.59 13.48 5.43
CA GLY A 45 -6.73 13.05 4.04
C GLY A 45 -7.69 11.89 3.86
N ILE A 46 -7.78 11.41 2.64
CA ILE A 46 -8.53 10.19 2.30
C ILE A 46 -7.66 9.00 2.71
N PRO A 47 -8.13 8.09 3.58
CA PRO A 47 -7.30 7.05 4.17
C PRO A 47 -7.08 5.86 3.24
N ILE A 48 -6.69 6.15 2.00
CA ILE A 48 -6.28 5.16 0.99
C ILE A 48 -4.79 5.37 0.72
N MET A 49 -4.05 4.28 0.57
CA MET A 49 -2.62 4.29 0.32
C MET A 49 -2.27 3.53 -0.95
N ALA A 50 -1.44 4.10 -1.80
CA ALA A 50 -0.80 3.35 -2.88
C ALA A 50 0.32 2.47 -2.31
N ALA A 51 0.34 1.20 -2.74
CA ALA A 51 1.27 0.20 -2.24
C ALA A 51 2.72 0.46 -2.70
N ASN A 52 3.67 0.10 -1.86
CA ASN A 52 5.11 0.19 -2.12
C ASN A 52 5.62 -0.88 -3.09
N MET A 53 5.01 -0.93 -4.28
CA MET A 53 5.32 -1.87 -5.36
C MET A 53 5.88 -1.13 -6.58
N ASP A 54 6.73 -1.79 -7.37
CA ASP A 54 7.39 -1.20 -8.55
C ASP A 54 6.43 -0.52 -9.53
N GLY A 55 5.28 -1.16 -9.77
CA GLY A 55 4.25 -0.64 -10.68
C GLY A 55 3.28 0.38 -10.04
N VAL A 56 3.42 0.72 -8.76
CA VAL A 56 2.42 1.51 -8.00
C VAL A 56 3.06 2.63 -7.18
N GLY A 57 4.06 2.32 -6.36
CA GLY A 57 4.69 3.27 -5.42
C GLY A 57 5.71 4.20 -6.09
N THR A 58 5.33 4.89 -7.15
CA THR A 58 6.19 5.79 -7.93
C THR A 58 6.07 7.25 -7.49
N PHE A 59 7.06 8.08 -7.83
CA PHE A 59 6.98 9.52 -7.59
C PHE A 59 5.80 10.17 -8.32
N LYS A 60 5.51 9.76 -9.57
CA LYS A 60 4.36 10.26 -10.33
C LYS A 60 3.04 9.93 -9.65
N MET A 61 2.89 8.69 -9.19
CA MET A 61 1.70 8.27 -8.44
C MET A 61 1.57 9.08 -7.16
N ALA A 62 2.66 9.26 -6.41
CA ALA A 62 2.67 10.05 -5.18
C ALA A 62 2.24 11.50 -5.43
N ASP A 63 2.78 12.16 -6.45
CA ASP A 63 2.41 13.53 -6.81
C ASP A 63 0.95 13.67 -7.24
N THR A 64 0.42 12.69 -7.95
CA THR A 64 -0.96 12.72 -8.43
C THR A 64 -1.95 12.45 -7.31
N LEU A 65 -1.66 11.48 -6.46
CA LEU A 65 -2.51 11.11 -5.32
C LEU A 65 -2.47 12.17 -4.21
N ALA A 66 -1.32 12.78 -3.94
CA ALA A 66 -1.18 13.83 -2.94
C ALA A 66 -2.10 15.04 -3.21
N LYS A 67 -2.31 15.41 -4.48
CA LYS A 67 -3.28 16.46 -4.88
C LYS A 67 -4.72 16.14 -4.46
N GLN A 68 -5.02 14.89 -4.16
CA GLN A 68 -6.32 14.42 -3.67
C GLN A 68 -6.26 14.05 -2.19
N SER A 69 -5.18 14.40 -1.49
CA SER A 69 -4.92 14.02 -0.10
C SER A 69 -4.99 12.50 0.11
N ILE A 70 -4.50 11.73 -0.86
CA ILE A 70 -4.36 10.26 -0.82
C ILE A 70 -2.88 9.93 -0.63
N PHE A 71 -2.60 8.93 0.19
CA PHE A 71 -1.26 8.58 0.62
C PHE A 71 -0.53 7.64 -0.35
N THR A 72 0.79 7.71 -0.41
CA THR A 72 1.62 6.78 -1.18
C THR A 72 2.80 6.27 -0.35
N CYS A 73 2.98 4.96 -0.29
CA CYS A 73 4.24 4.37 0.13
C CYS A 73 5.13 4.16 -1.10
N LEU A 74 6.27 4.85 -1.15
CA LEU A 74 7.21 4.73 -2.27
C LEU A 74 7.85 3.34 -2.28
N VAL A 75 8.12 2.81 -3.47
CA VAL A 75 8.87 1.56 -3.60
C VAL A 75 10.29 1.71 -3.04
N LYS A 76 10.80 0.66 -2.41
CA LYS A 76 12.11 0.68 -1.73
C LYS A 76 13.34 0.75 -2.65
N THR A 77 13.17 0.58 -3.97
CA THR A 77 14.27 0.49 -4.94
C THR A 77 14.88 1.85 -5.32
N TYR A 78 14.22 2.96 -5.02
CA TYR A 78 14.77 4.29 -5.28
C TYR A 78 16.11 4.53 -4.60
N THR A 79 17.01 5.23 -5.27
CA THR A 79 18.33 5.58 -4.74
C THR A 79 18.25 6.72 -3.71
N VAL A 80 19.28 6.89 -2.88
CA VAL A 80 19.40 8.04 -1.96
C VAL A 80 19.25 9.36 -2.73
N ALA A 81 19.99 9.51 -3.83
CA ALA A 81 19.95 10.75 -4.62
C ALA A 81 18.56 11.08 -5.17
N SER A 82 17.82 10.07 -5.66
CA SER A 82 16.45 10.29 -6.17
C SER A 82 15.45 10.60 -5.05
N LEU A 83 15.60 9.99 -3.88
CA LEU A 83 14.76 10.29 -2.71
C LEU A 83 15.05 11.68 -2.16
N VAL A 84 16.32 12.05 -2.02
CA VAL A 84 16.71 13.42 -1.62
C VAL A 84 16.14 14.43 -2.59
N GLY A 85 16.35 14.27 -3.90
CA GLY A 85 15.81 15.18 -4.91
C GLY A 85 14.27 15.26 -4.91
N TYR A 86 13.57 14.19 -4.46
CA TYR A 86 12.13 14.19 -4.33
C TYR A 86 11.63 14.94 -3.09
N PHE A 87 12.28 14.75 -1.93
CA PHE A 87 11.88 15.36 -0.67
C PHE A 87 12.47 16.75 -0.41
N ASP A 88 13.61 17.11 -1.03
CA ASP A 88 14.33 18.40 -0.85
C ASP A 88 13.94 19.47 -1.91
N ASN A 89 12.88 19.24 -2.67
CA ASN A 89 12.51 20.15 -3.76
C ASN A 89 11.90 21.45 -3.20
N ASP A 90 12.54 22.60 -3.51
CA ASP A 90 12.14 23.95 -3.05
C ASP A 90 10.71 24.35 -3.48
N ASP A 91 10.15 23.67 -4.50
CA ASP A 91 8.77 23.84 -4.97
C ASP A 91 7.78 22.90 -4.22
N GLN A 92 8.04 22.71 -2.93
CA GLN A 92 7.28 21.77 -2.10
C GLN A 92 5.83 22.20 -1.97
N SER A 93 4.99 21.43 -2.59
CA SER A 93 3.62 21.37 -2.11
C SER A 93 3.64 20.65 -0.75
N PRO A 94 3.10 21.24 0.31
CA PRO A 94 2.99 20.58 1.62
C PRO A 94 2.37 19.19 1.52
N GLU A 95 1.53 18.98 0.52
CA GLU A 95 0.85 17.72 0.24
C GLU A 95 1.81 16.53 0.03
N ARG A 96 3.02 16.74 -0.52
CA ARG A 96 4.03 15.67 -0.68
C ARG A 96 4.54 15.19 0.68
N THR A 97 4.96 16.11 1.51
CA THR A 97 5.49 15.82 2.85
C THR A 97 4.44 15.14 3.74
N GLU A 98 3.17 15.51 3.58
CA GLU A 98 2.05 15.00 4.39
C GLU A 98 1.51 13.65 3.91
N ASN A 99 1.75 13.26 2.65
CA ASN A 99 1.08 12.10 2.04
C ASN A 99 2.05 11.06 1.46
N VAL A 100 3.34 11.10 1.79
CA VAL A 100 4.31 10.17 1.20
C VAL A 100 5.21 9.55 2.26
N ALA A 101 5.35 8.22 2.22
CA ALA A 101 6.29 7.48 3.03
C ALA A 101 7.45 6.94 2.18
N MET A 102 8.66 7.02 2.71
CA MET A 102 9.80 6.25 2.22
C MET A 102 9.70 4.81 2.71
N SER A 103 9.90 3.82 1.83
CA SER A 103 9.94 2.41 2.24
C SER A 103 11.37 1.89 2.38
N ILE A 104 11.59 1.10 3.42
CA ILE A 104 12.86 0.41 3.71
C ILE A 104 12.62 -1.03 4.18
N GLY A 105 13.65 -1.87 4.09
CA GLY A 105 13.74 -3.15 4.80
C GLY A 105 14.36 -3.00 6.19
N ILE A 106 15.00 -4.08 6.69
CA ILE A 106 15.64 -4.13 8.01
C ILE A 106 17.14 -4.49 7.94
N SER A 107 17.75 -4.37 6.77
CA SER A 107 19.19 -4.57 6.66
C SER A 107 19.95 -3.31 7.13
N ASP A 108 21.23 -3.48 7.45
CA ASP A 108 22.08 -2.33 7.78
C ASP A 108 22.16 -1.32 6.63
N ALA A 109 22.11 -1.82 5.38
CA ALA A 109 22.08 -0.98 4.19
C ALA A 109 20.77 -0.18 4.09
N ASP A 110 19.61 -0.79 4.42
CA ASP A 110 18.33 -0.09 4.47
C ASP A 110 18.33 1.02 5.52
N HIS A 111 18.86 0.72 6.70
CA HIS A 111 18.98 1.70 7.78
C HIS A 111 19.93 2.83 7.41
N GLN A 112 21.08 2.52 6.78
CA GLN A 112 22.02 3.53 6.31
C GLN A 112 21.38 4.41 5.23
N LYS A 113 20.67 3.81 4.29
CA LYS A 113 19.92 4.52 3.25
C LYS A 113 18.91 5.51 3.83
N PHE A 114 18.13 5.10 4.84
CA PHE A 114 17.20 5.99 5.52
C PHE A 114 17.95 7.17 6.16
N ARG A 115 19.04 6.91 6.87
CA ARG A 115 19.86 7.92 7.51
C ARG A 115 20.39 8.93 6.50
N ASP A 116 20.99 8.46 5.41
CA ASP A 116 21.57 9.29 4.36
C ASP A 116 20.54 10.25 3.73
N VAL A 117 19.29 9.79 3.60
CA VAL A 117 18.18 10.63 3.13
C VAL A 117 17.76 11.61 4.22
N TYR A 118 17.48 11.10 5.43
CA TYR A 118 16.93 11.92 6.53
C TYR A 118 17.89 13.04 6.97
N GLU A 119 19.20 12.79 6.98
CA GLU A 119 20.23 13.80 7.28
C GLU A 119 20.22 14.98 6.28
N GLN A 120 19.76 14.76 5.04
CA GLN A 120 19.71 15.79 4.01
C GLN A 120 18.37 16.51 3.94
N VAL A 121 17.25 15.79 4.12
CA VAL A 121 15.91 16.35 3.92
C VAL A 121 15.18 16.72 5.22
N GLY A 122 15.66 16.21 6.35
CA GLY A 122 15.11 16.53 7.67
C GLY A 122 13.60 16.27 7.79
N ASP A 123 12.88 17.25 8.30
CA ASP A 123 11.44 17.19 8.59
C ASP A 123 10.55 17.07 7.35
N ASN A 124 11.12 17.17 6.15
CA ASN A 124 10.41 16.91 4.91
C ASN A 124 10.09 15.41 4.73
N LEU A 125 10.82 14.53 5.41
CA LEU A 125 10.53 13.09 5.49
C LEU A 125 9.87 12.77 6.82
N ARG A 126 8.54 12.70 6.83
CA ARG A 126 7.72 12.48 8.04
C ARG A 126 7.33 11.02 8.28
N TYR A 127 7.32 10.20 7.24
CA TYR A 127 6.79 8.84 7.28
C TYR A 127 7.78 7.82 6.75
N VAL A 128 7.92 6.69 7.44
CA VAL A 128 8.68 5.53 6.98
C VAL A 128 7.81 4.28 6.97
N CYS A 129 7.89 3.50 5.88
CA CYS A 129 7.28 2.18 5.78
C CYS A 129 8.38 1.11 5.90
N ILE A 130 8.44 0.43 7.04
CA ILE A 130 9.38 -0.67 7.31
C ILE A 130 8.69 -1.96 6.88
N ASP A 131 9.06 -2.46 5.70
CA ASP A 131 8.38 -3.54 5.01
C ASP A 131 9.25 -4.79 4.88
N VAL A 132 8.77 -5.89 5.43
CA VAL A 132 9.44 -7.19 5.41
C VAL A 132 8.49 -8.31 4.97
N ALA A 133 9.06 -9.36 4.34
CA ALA A 133 8.28 -10.52 3.94
C ALA A 133 7.73 -11.33 5.12
N ASN A 134 8.41 -11.29 6.28
CA ASN A 134 8.02 -11.97 7.50
C ASN A 134 8.13 -11.03 8.71
N GLY A 135 7.01 -10.46 9.12
CA GLY A 135 6.89 -9.57 10.28
C GLY A 135 6.97 -10.26 11.65
N TYR A 136 7.13 -11.59 11.69
CA TYR A 136 7.11 -12.39 12.91
C TYR A 136 8.51 -12.70 13.48
N THR A 137 9.55 -12.03 12.99
CA THR A 137 10.90 -12.27 13.47
C THR A 137 11.27 -11.32 14.62
N GLU A 138 11.95 -11.83 15.64
CA GLU A 138 12.51 -11.00 16.73
C GLU A 138 13.41 -9.87 16.20
N ARG A 139 14.12 -10.14 15.11
CA ARG A 139 14.95 -9.13 14.44
C ARG A 139 14.13 -7.95 13.95
N PHE A 140 12.93 -8.20 13.42
CA PHE A 140 12.03 -7.14 12.94
C PHE A 140 11.55 -6.26 14.09
N VAL A 141 11.04 -6.85 15.16
CA VAL A 141 10.62 -6.13 16.37
C VAL A 141 11.77 -5.31 16.96
N GLY A 142 12.95 -5.95 17.08
CA GLY A 142 14.16 -5.28 17.56
C GLY A 142 14.55 -4.08 16.72
N PHE A 143 14.45 -4.20 15.38
CA PHE A 143 14.72 -3.12 14.45
C PHE A 143 13.74 -1.95 14.64
N VAL A 144 12.42 -2.20 14.68
CA VAL A 144 11.40 -1.18 14.92
C VAL A 144 11.66 -0.44 16.25
N LYS A 145 11.95 -1.19 17.31
CA LYS A 145 12.27 -0.62 18.62
C LYS A 145 13.52 0.27 18.63
N GLN A 146 14.56 -0.15 17.91
CA GLN A 146 15.79 0.64 17.76
C GLN A 146 15.55 1.87 16.90
N PHE A 147 14.81 1.73 15.80
CA PHE A 147 14.46 2.81 14.89
C PHE A 147 13.66 3.90 15.61
N ARG A 148 12.63 3.55 16.40
CA ARG A 148 11.85 4.50 17.21
C ARG A 148 12.72 5.26 18.23
N LYS A 149 13.70 4.61 18.83
CA LYS A 149 14.63 5.28 19.77
C LYS A 149 15.45 6.39 19.11
N GLN A 150 15.82 6.19 17.84
CA GLN A 150 16.65 7.13 17.08
C GLN A 150 15.80 8.25 16.45
N TYR A 151 14.62 7.90 15.94
CA TYR A 151 13.75 8.81 15.19
C TYR A 151 12.39 8.94 15.89
N LYS A 152 12.32 9.83 16.89
CA LYS A 152 11.16 9.95 17.78
C LYS A 152 9.94 10.52 17.08
N ASP A 153 10.16 11.42 16.11
CA ASP A 153 9.10 12.20 15.45
C ASP A 153 8.64 11.62 14.10
N ILE A 154 9.35 10.61 13.58
CA ILE A 154 8.95 9.90 12.36
C ILE A 154 7.76 9.00 12.64
N VAL A 155 6.75 9.03 11.79
CA VAL A 155 5.64 8.08 11.80
C VAL A 155 6.11 6.76 11.19
N ILE A 156 6.00 5.67 11.95
CA ILE A 156 6.46 4.34 11.56
C ILE A 156 5.27 3.48 11.14
N ILE A 157 5.23 3.11 9.86
CA ILE A 157 4.39 2.05 9.32
C ILE A 157 5.21 0.76 9.34
N ALA A 158 4.72 -0.32 9.94
CA ALA A 158 5.47 -1.57 10.08
C ALA A 158 4.62 -2.79 9.69
N GLY A 159 5.19 -3.75 8.97
CA GLY A 159 4.52 -5.00 8.59
C GLY A 159 5.30 -5.85 7.59
N ASN A 160 4.65 -6.97 7.14
CA ASN A 160 3.24 -7.30 7.34
C ASN A 160 3.04 -8.38 8.42
N VAL A 161 1.94 -8.25 9.10
CA VAL A 161 1.46 -9.22 10.08
C VAL A 161 -0.04 -9.51 9.87
N VAL A 162 -0.61 -10.50 10.56
CA VAL A 162 -2.03 -10.89 10.44
C VAL A 162 -2.67 -11.32 11.76
N THR A 163 -1.98 -11.14 12.89
CA THR A 163 -2.48 -11.54 14.22
C THR A 163 -2.45 -10.37 15.20
N GLY A 164 -3.40 -10.37 16.13
CA GLY A 164 -3.50 -9.36 17.19
C GLY A 164 -2.23 -9.30 18.04
N GLU A 165 -1.71 -10.45 18.47
CA GLU A 165 -0.50 -10.53 19.29
C GLU A 165 0.69 -9.80 18.65
N MET A 166 0.93 -10.04 17.35
CA MET A 166 2.06 -9.41 16.66
C MET A 166 1.80 -7.92 16.39
N THR A 167 0.54 -7.54 16.19
CA THR A 167 0.11 -6.14 16.09
C THR A 167 0.42 -5.39 17.38
N GLU A 168 0.05 -5.94 18.53
CA GLU A 168 0.37 -5.37 19.85
C GLU A 168 1.88 -5.24 20.06
N GLU A 169 2.64 -6.29 19.75
CA GLU A 169 4.09 -6.29 19.92
C GLU A 169 4.78 -5.18 19.12
N LEU A 170 4.38 -4.97 17.87
CA LEU A 170 4.94 -3.91 17.02
C LEU A 170 4.56 -2.51 17.49
N ILE A 171 3.32 -2.30 17.96
CA ILE A 171 2.91 -1.01 18.53
C ILE A 171 3.69 -0.72 19.80
N LEU A 172 3.84 -1.70 20.70
CA LEU A 172 4.65 -1.57 21.90
C LEU A 172 6.14 -1.37 21.60
N ALA A 173 6.61 -1.86 20.45
CA ALA A 173 7.96 -1.58 19.96
C ALA A 173 8.12 -0.16 19.40
N GLY A 174 7.01 0.55 19.14
CA GLY A 174 6.99 1.95 18.73
C GLY A 174 6.51 2.20 17.31
N ALA A 175 5.89 1.22 16.64
CA ALA A 175 5.19 1.48 15.38
C ALA A 175 3.88 2.23 15.65
N ASP A 176 3.49 3.12 14.74
CA ASP A 176 2.25 3.90 14.81
C ASP A 176 1.13 3.23 14.03
N ILE A 177 1.48 2.63 12.90
CA ILE A 177 0.54 2.01 11.97
C ILE A 177 1.06 0.62 11.60
N ILE A 178 0.21 -0.39 11.74
CA ILE A 178 0.56 -1.77 11.41
C ILE A 178 -0.02 -2.15 10.05
N LYS A 179 0.84 -2.67 9.17
CA LYS A 179 0.45 -3.16 7.85
C LYS A 179 -0.01 -4.62 7.97
N VAL A 180 -1.31 -4.86 7.71
CA VAL A 180 -2.00 -6.13 7.93
C VAL A 180 -2.30 -6.82 6.61
N GLY A 181 -1.69 -7.99 6.40
CA GLY A 181 -1.96 -8.82 5.23
C GLY A 181 -0.78 -9.71 4.85
N ILE A 182 -0.99 -11.02 4.81
CA ILE A 182 -0.04 -12.02 4.30
C ILE A 182 -0.75 -12.84 3.23
N GLY A 183 -0.34 -12.62 1.99
CA GLY A 183 -0.83 -13.37 0.84
C GLY A 183 -2.24 -13.05 0.32
N PRO A 184 -2.93 -11.94 0.68
CA PRO A 184 -4.26 -11.67 0.16
C PRO A 184 -4.24 -11.01 -1.24
N GLY A 185 -3.11 -10.47 -1.68
CA GLY A 185 -2.97 -9.77 -2.96
C GLY A 185 -3.18 -10.71 -4.16
N SER A 186 -3.76 -10.18 -5.25
CA SER A 186 -4.07 -10.95 -6.47
C SER A 186 -2.83 -11.55 -7.16
N VAL A 187 -1.67 -10.92 -7.01
CA VAL A 187 -0.39 -11.38 -7.58
C VAL A 187 0.51 -12.04 -6.53
N CYS A 188 0.04 -12.18 -5.29
CA CYS A 188 0.83 -12.79 -4.22
C CYS A 188 0.78 -14.31 -4.29
N THR A 189 1.95 -14.93 -4.31
CA THR A 189 2.10 -16.40 -4.37
C THR A 189 2.34 -17.02 -2.99
N THR A 190 2.49 -16.24 -1.93
CA THR A 190 2.86 -16.72 -0.59
C THR A 190 1.95 -17.83 -0.09
N ARG A 191 0.61 -17.66 -0.16
CA ARG A 191 -0.35 -18.69 0.31
C ARG A 191 -0.22 -20.00 -0.47
N ILE A 192 0.05 -19.90 -1.78
CA ILE A 192 0.18 -21.08 -2.67
C ILE A 192 1.50 -21.79 -2.42
N GLN A 193 2.59 -21.03 -2.26
CA GLN A 193 3.94 -21.60 -2.13
C GLN A 193 4.25 -22.09 -0.74
N THR A 194 3.78 -21.41 0.30
CA THR A 194 4.16 -21.69 1.69
C THR A 194 3.04 -22.25 2.55
N GLY A 195 1.77 -22.13 2.11
CA GLY A 195 0.61 -22.44 2.93
C GLY A 195 0.37 -21.43 4.08
N VAL A 196 1.15 -20.34 4.14
CA VAL A 196 1.05 -19.32 5.20
C VAL A 196 0.16 -18.18 4.74
N GLY A 197 -0.73 -17.74 5.63
CA GLY A 197 -1.65 -16.63 5.40
C GLY A 197 -2.81 -16.65 6.38
N TYR A 198 -3.69 -15.68 6.24
CA TYR A 198 -4.91 -15.54 7.04
C TYR A 198 -6.00 -14.90 6.19
N PRO A 199 -7.28 -15.30 6.31
CA PRO A 199 -8.38 -14.63 5.60
C PRO A 199 -8.44 -13.15 5.96
N GLN A 200 -8.39 -12.28 4.94
CA GLN A 200 -8.00 -10.88 5.12
C GLN A 200 -8.98 -10.08 5.99
N LEU A 201 -10.29 -10.27 5.83
CA LEU A 201 -11.26 -9.55 6.67
C LEU A 201 -11.10 -9.93 8.15
N SER A 202 -10.92 -11.20 8.45
CA SER A 202 -10.71 -11.66 9.83
C SER A 202 -9.40 -11.14 10.41
N ALA A 203 -8.33 -11.10 9.61
CA ALA A 203 -7.07 -10.48 10.02
C ALA A 203 -7.23 -8.99 10.35
N VAL A 204 -7.96 -8.26 9.50
CA VAL A 204 -8.24 -6.82 9.71
C VAL A 204 -9.02 -6.61 11.01
N ILE A 205 -10.08 -7.39 11.26
CA ILE A 205 -10.90 -7.25 12.48
C ILE A 205 -10.05 -7.51 13.74
N GLU A 206 -9.28 -8.61 13.75
CA GLU A 206 -8.44 -8.99 14.89
C GLU A 206 -7.33 -7.96 15.15
N CYS A 207 -6.61 -7.55 14.11
CA CYS A 207 -5.53 -6.58 14.24
C CYS A 207 -6.03 -5.17 14.56
N ALA A 208 -7.22 -4.76 14.07
CA ALA A 208 -7.83 -3.49 14.42
C ALA A 208 -8.18 -3.41 15.91
N ASP A 209 -8.78 -4.46 16.46
CA ASP A 209 -9.11 -4.54 17.87
C ASP A 209 -7.86 -4.39 18.75
N ALA A 210 -6.81 -5.16 18.42
CA ALA A 210 -5.53 -5.10 19.10
C ALA A 210 -4.85 -3.71 19.01
N ALA A 211 -4.82 -3.12 17.81
CA ALA A 211 -4.18 -1.82 17.57
C ALA A 211 -4.91 -0.69 18.30
N HIS A 212 -6.23 -0.62 18.15
CA HIS A 212 -7.04 0.45 18.75
C HIS A 212 -7.00 0.40 20.29
N GLY A 213 -6.93 -0.82 20.86
CA GLY A 213 -6.75 -1.00 22.31
C GLY A 213 -5.47 -0.35 22.86
N LEU A 214 -4.45 -0.20 22.04
CA LEU A 214 -3.16 0.41 22.38
C LEU A 214 -2.98 1.83 21.82
N GLY A 215 -3.98 2.37 21.14
CA GLY A 215 -3.93 3.70 20.50
C GLY A 215 -3.09 3.75 19.22
N GLY A 216 -2.84 2.61 18.60
CA GLY A 216 -2.24 2.48 17.29
C GLY A 216 -3.28 2.35 16.18
N TYR A 217 -2.82 2.26 14.93
CA TYR A 217 -3.65 2.20 13.73
C TYR A 217 -3.26 1.02 12.85
N ILE A 218 -4.15 0.64 11.93
CA ILE A 218 -3.85 -0.41 10.95
C ILE A 218 -4.11 0.02 9.50
N ILE A 219 -3.35 -0.59 8.61
CA ILE A 219 -3.57 -0.57 7.17
C ILE A 219 -4.03 -1.97 6.74
N ALA A 220 -5.19 -2.08 6.12
CA ALA A 220 -5.58 -3.31 5.43
C ALA A 220 -4.84 -3.37 4.09
N ASP A 221 -3.82 -4.23 4.00
CA ASP A 221 -2.94 -4.36 2.83
C ASP A 221 -3.26 -5.61 2.02
N GLY A 222 -3.79 -5.41 0.82
CA GLY A 222 -4.14 -6.45 -0.14
C GLY A 222 -5.55 -7.02 0.00
N GLY A 223 -5.95 -7.81 -1.00
CA GLY A 223 -7.26 -8.47 -1.05
C GLY A 223 -8.39 -7.63 -1.62
N CYS A 224 -8.24 -6.32 -1.76
CA CYS A 224 -9.24 -5.46 -2.39
C CYS A 224 -9.12 -5.54 -3.92
N THR A 225 -10.20 -5.93 -4.58
CA THR A 225 -10.30 -6.04 -6.05
C THR A 225 -11.32 -5.07 -6.65
N CYS A 226 -12.15 -4.47 -5.82
CA CYS A 226 -13.18 -3.51 -6.21
C CYS A 226 -13.46 -2.53 -5.06
N PRO A 227 -14.17 -1.40 -5.31
CA PRO A 227 -14.52 -0.42 -4.27
C PRO A 227 -15.34 -1.02 -3.11
N GLY A 228 -16.14 -2.06 -3.38
CA GLY A 228 -16.88 -2.76 -2.33
C GLY A 228 -15.99 -3.46 -1.31
N ASP A 229 -14.85 -4.00 -1.72
CA ASP A 229 -13.88 -4.61 -0.81
C ASP A 229 -13.19 -3.57 0.06
N VAL A 230 -12.88 -2.39 -0.49
CA VAL A 230 -12.37 -1.24 0.27
C VAL A 230 -13.35 -0.84 1.37
N ALA A 231 -14.66 -0.75 1.05
CA ALA A 231 -15.69 -0.47 2.04
C ALA A 231 -15.77 -1.55 3.14
N LYS A 232 -15.59 -2.82 2.78
CA LYS A 232 -15.58 -3.94 3.76
C LYS A 232 -14.34 -3.89 4.66
N ALA A 233 -13.18 -3.49 4.13
CA ALA A 233 -11.97 -3.29 4.94
C ALA A 233 -12.19 -2.22 6.02
N PHE A 234 -12.74 -1.07 5.66
CA PHE A 234 -13.12 -0.03 6.62
C PHE A 234 -14.19 -0.49 7.61
N ALA A 235 -15.20 -1.23 7.14
CA ALA A 235 -16.22 -1.80 8.01
C ALA A 235 -15.65 -2.83 8.99
N GLY A 236 -14.56 -3.51 8.63
CA GLY A 236 -13.80 -4.42 9.48
C GLY A 236 -12.90 -3.73 10.51
N GLY A 237 -12.78 -2.42 10.47
CA GLY A 237 -12.01 -1.63 11.43
C GLY A 237 -10.68 -1.09 10.90
N ALA A 238 -10.37 -1.25 9.60
CA ALA A 238 -9.18 -0.64 9.02
C ALA A 238 -9.22 0.88 9.13
N ASP A 239 -8.10 1.47 9.52
CA ASP A 239 -7.91 2.93 9.52
C ASP A 239 -7.52 3.41 8.14
N PHE A 240 -6.68 2.64 7.46
CA PHE A 240 -6.24 2.86 6.09
C PHE A 240 -6.43 1.59 5.26
N VAL A 241 -6.56 1.76 3.94
CA VAL A 241 -6.58 0.64 2.97
C VAL A 241 -5.47 0.86 1.95
N MET A 242 -4.57 -0.12 1.82
CA MET A 242 -3.51 -0.10 0.83
C MET A 242 -3.92 -0.84 -0.44
N LEU A 243 -3.73 -0.17 -1.58
CA LEU A 243 -4.12 -0.65 -2.90
C LEU A 243 -2.89 -0.86 -3.78
N GLY A 244 -2.71 -2.07 -4.29
CA GLY A 244 -1.74 -2.42 -5.32
C GLY A 244 -2.41 -2.58 -6.67
N GLY A 245 -3.07 -3.73 -6.91
CA GLY A 245 -3.66 -4.08 -8.19
C GLY A 245 -4.71 -3.10 -8.73
N MET A 246 -5.46 -2.44 -7.85
CA MET A 246 -6.45 -1.43 -8.28
C MET A 246 -5.81 -0.13 -8.80
N LEU A 247 -4.54 0.14 -8.49
CA LEU A 247 -3.78 1.29 -8.96
C LEU A 247 -2.73 0.93 -10.00
N ALA A 248 -2.48 -0.36 -10.22
CA ALA A 248 -1.54 -0.82 -11.24
C ALA A 248 -2.06 -0.52 -12.65
N GLY A 249 -1.14 -0.26 -13.58
CA GLY A 249 -1.47 -0.01 -15.00
C GLY A 249 -2.03 1.39 -15.30
N HIS A 250 -1.99 2.32 -14.34
CA HIS A 250 -2.24 3.73 -14.60
C HIS A 250 -0.98 4.41 -15.16
N ASP A 251 -1.17 5.53 -15.85
CA ASP A 251 -0.07 6.28 -16.50
C ASP A 251 0.98 6.80 -15.52
N GLU A 252 0.60 6.94 -14.24
CA GLU A 252 1.46 7.35 -13.13
C GLU A 252 2.21 6.17 -12.51
N GLY A 253 1.83 4.92 -12.87
CA GLY A 253 2.48 3.70 -12.40
C GLY A 253 3.83 3.48 -13.07
N GLY A 254 4.60 2.55 -12.50
CA GLY A 254 5.86 2.07 -13.07
C GLY A 254 5.68 0.88 -14.01
N GLY A 255 6.78 0.47 -14.62
CA GLY A 255 6.87 -0.70 -15.48
C GLY A 255 7.07 -0.35 -16.96
N GLU A 256 7.55 -1.33 -17.72
CA GLU A 256 7.76 -1.19 -19.15
C GLU A 256 6.44 -1.43 -19.90
N VAL A 257 6.08 -0.47 -20.78
CA VAL A 257 4.87 -0.58 -21.61
C VAL A 257 5.15 -1.40 -22.86
N THR A 258 4.52 -2.55 -22.96
CA THR A 258 4.57 -3.40 -24.13
C THR A 258 3.33 -3.20 -24.99
N THR A 259 3.51 -2.87 -26.29
CA THR A 259 2.40 -2.73 -27.23
C THR A 259 2.24 -4.04 -28.02
N LYS A 260 1.03 -4.62 -27.99
CA LYS A 260 0.66 -5.80 -28.80
C LYS A 260 -0.39 -5.42 -29.83
N TYR A 261 -0.27 -5.98 -31.02
CA TYR A 261 -1.16 -5.73 -32.15
C TYR A 261 -2.07 -6.94 -32.36
N TYR A 262 -3.35 -6.69 -32.42
CA TYR A 262 -4.38 -7.73 -32.59
C TYR A 262 -5.15 -7.49 -33.87
N ASN A 263 -5.26 -8.53 -34.70
CA ASN A 263 -6.19 -8.52 -35.80
C ASN A 263 -7.61 -8.72 -35.25
N THR A 264 -8.49 -7.75 -35.48
CA THR A 264 -9.88 -7.82 -35.00
C THR A 264 -10.76 -8.81 -35.73
N GLY A 265 -10.28 -9.35 -36.87
CA GLY A 265 -11.09 -10.14 -37.80
C GLY A 265 -11.92 -9.30 -38.73
N GLU A 266 -12.01 -7.98 -38.52
CA GLU A 266 -12.65 -7.06 -39.43
C GLU A 266 -11.70 -6.62 -40.54
N GLN A 267 -12.27 -6.20 -41.67
CA GLN A 267 -11.53 -5.67 -42.81
C GLN A 267 -12.13 -4.35 -43.26
N PHE A 268 -11.29 -3.43 -43.72
CA PHE A 268 -11.72 -2.21 -44.37
C PHE A 268 -11.18 -2.16 -45.80
N PHE A 269 -11.97 -1.64 -46.71
CA PHE A 269 -11.58 -1.45 -48.09
C PHE A 269 -10.78 -0.18 -48.28
N MET A 270 -9.57 -0.28 -48.85
CA MET A 270 -8.73 0.85 -49.18
C MET A 270 -8.78 1.11 -50.69
N SER A 271 -9.39 2.22 -51.09
CA SER A 271 -9.56 2.56 -52.51
C SER A 271 -8.25 2.89 -53.23
N LYS A 272 -7.18 3.19 -52.48
CA LYS A 272 -5.88 3.58 -53.03
C LYS A 272 -5.18 2.39 -53.72
N ASP A 273 -5.31 1.19 -53.19
CA ASP A 273 -4.73 -0.04 -53.72
C ASP A 273 -5.79 -1.08 -54.15
N ASN A 274 -7.07 -0.71 -54.00
CA ASN A 274 -8.22 -1.54 -54.38
C ASN A 274 -8.25 -2.90 -53.66
N THR A 275 -7.81 -2.95 -52.41
CA THR A 275 -7.73 -4.15 -51.58
C THR A 275 -8.42 -3.99 -50.23
N TYR A 276 -8.72 -5.16 -49.58
CA TYR A 276 -9.20 -5.21 -48.22
C TYR A 276 -8.02 -5.36 -47.25
N HIS A 277 -7.96 -4.52 -46.27
CA HIS A 277 -6.93 -4.55 -45.21
C HIS A 277 -7.53 -4.96 -43.89
N PRO A 278 -6.83 -5.73 -43.06
CA PRO A 278 -7.30 -6.10 -41.75
C PRO A 278 -7.33 -4.86 -40.83
N VAL A 279 -8.35 -4.77 -39.99
CA VAL A 279 -8.39 -3.81 -38.91
C VAL A 279 -7.49 -4.33 -37.79
N ILE A 280 -6.43 -3.59 -37.50
CA ILE A 280 -5.47 -3.91 -36.42
C ILE A 280 -5.74 -2.97 -35.24
N GLU A 281 -6.05 -3.57 -34.09
CA GLU A 281 -6.14 -2.88 -32.82
C GLU A 281 -4.81 -3.03 -32.09
N ASN A 282 -4.29 -1.94 -31.53
CA ASN A 282 -3.15 -2.00 -30.62
C ASN A 282 -3.64 -1.91 -29.15
N LYS A 283 -3.02 -2.74 -28.30
CA LYS A 283 -3.27 -2.69 -26.83
C LYS A 283 -1.93 -2.59 -26.12
N GLN A 284 -1.90 -1.73 -25.14
CA GLN A 284 -0.75 -1.56 -24.27
C GLN A 284 -0.92 -2.38 -22.99
N PHE A 285 0.16 -2.95 -22.53
CA PHE A 285 0.24 -3.82 -21.36
C PHE A 285 1.43 -3.40 -20.52
N VAL A 286 1.27 -3.46 -19.19
CA VAL A 286 2.35 -3.36 -18.21
C VAL A 286 2.32 -4.64 -17.39
N ASP A 287 3.48 -5.22 -17.12
CA ASP A 287 3.57 -6.37 -16.24
C ASP A 287 3.37 -5.93 -14.79
N PHE A 288 2.43 -6.60 -14.11
CA PHE A 288 2.16 -6.38 -12.70
C PHE A 288 2.47 -7.66 -11.91
N TYR A 289 3.35 -7.55 -10.92
CA TYR A 289 3.86 -8.68 -10.16
C TYR A 289 4.02 -8.34 -8.67
N GLY A 290 4.07 -9.40 -7.83
CA GLY A 290 4.34 -9.26 -6.39
C GLY A 290 5.82 -9.01 -6.12
N MET A 291 6.12 -8.18 -5.11
CA MET A 291 7.49 -7.78 -4.75
C MET A 291 8.38 -8.94 -4.25
N SER A 292 7.80 -10.10 -3.92
CA SER A 292 8.51 -11.34 -3.57
C SER A 292 8.58 -12.36 -4.71
N SER A 293 8.22 -11.97 -5.94
CA SER A 293 8.27 -12.84 -7.12
C SER A 293 9.64 -12.84 -7.79
N ASP A 294 9.89 -13.86 -8.64
CA ASP A 294 11.11 -13.90 -9.47
C ASP A 294 11.22 -12.71 -10.42
N ALA A 295 10.09 -12.09 -10.80
CA ALA A 295 10.09 -10.90 -11.64
C ALA A 295 10.63 -9.66 -10.91
N ALA A 296 10.38 -9.54 -9.61
CA ALA A 296 10.89 -8.44 -8.79
C ALA A 296 12.39 -8.58 -8.45
N ASN A 297 12.96 -9.78 -8.62
CA ASN A 297 14.35 -10.08 -8.27
C ASN A 297 15.28 -10.12 -9.52
N LYS A 298 14.78 -9.74 -10.67
CA LYS A 298 15.55 -9.57 -11.92
C LYS A 298 15.99 -8.12 -12.07
#